data_08c411d08f88f1f3159a4c2d013cda9c
#
_entry.id   08c411d08f88f1f3159a4c2d013cda9c
#
_cell.length_a   1.000
_cell.length_b   1.000
_cell.length_c   1.000
_cell.angle_alpha   90.00
_cell.angle_beta   90.00
_cell.angle_gamma   90.00
#
_symmetry.space_group_name_H-M   'P 1'
#
loop_
_entity.id
_entity.type
_entity.pdbx_description
1 polymer ?
#
loop_
_entity_poly.entity_id
_entity_poly.type
_entity_poly.pdbx_seq_one_letter_code
_entity_poly.pdbx_strand_id
1 'polypeptide(L)'
;ITKIHTQETWELAKNKKGIKVYVSVIPSSDYYAFKAVMSIRATEIEIVKIFKDVNKYPEWFAFTASAKLINQITNDEQLFFMETDYPWPYSNECMNYHMEFVKIQGNKQKITITGTNKSTNCKKSLKKASGYILLEPDGGNTKISYYFHSEPSQNIPTWLINPMIHEMPYQTFISMRKK
;
A
#
# COMPACT_ATOMS: atom_id res chain seq x y z
N ILE A 1 -1.64 -33.67 10.50
CA ILE A 1 -0.79 -32.89 9.54
C ILE A 1 -0.67 -31.49 10.12
N THR A 2 0.48 -31.23 10.77
CA THR A 2 0.79 -29.95 11.42
C THR A 2 1.07 -28.93 10.34
N LYS A 3 0.22 -27.90 10.19
CA LYS A 3 0.53 -26.71 9.40
C LYS A 3 1.71 -26.02 10.07
N ILE A 4 2.90 -26.11 9.49
CA ILE A 4 4.03 -25.27 9.87
C ILE A 4 3.65 -23.83 9.45
N HIS A 5 3.25 -23.02 10.43
CA HIS A 5 3.18 -21.57 10.24
C HIS A 5 4.63 -21.09 10.11
N THR A 6 5.08 -20.90 8.88
CA THR A 6 6.32 -20.19 8.62
C THR A 6 6.10 -18.75 9.12
N GLN A 7 6.72 -18.41 10.24
CA GLN A 7 6.65 -17.06 10.81
C GLN A 7 7.31 -16.12 9.80
N GLU A 8 6.56 -15.13 9.30
CA GLU A 8 7.10 -14.11 8.41
C GLU A 8 8.27 -13.41 9.11
N THR A 9 9.46 -13.50 8.54
CA THR A 9 10.66 -12.85 9.09
C THR A 9 10.80 -11.48 8.44
N TRP A 10 10.62 -10.43 9.23
CA TRP A 10 10.72 -9.06 8.79
C TRP A 10 12.13 -8.52 8.98
N GLU A 11 12.74 -8.02 7.92
CA GLU A 11 14.04 -7.36 7.92
C GLU A 11 13.87 -5.85 7.79
N LEU A 12 14.61 -5.08 8.63
CA LEU A 12 14.58 -3.61 8.57
C LEU A 12 15.37 -3.14 7.35
N ALA A 13 14.65 -2.66 6.32
CA ALA A 13 15.23 -2.15 5.08
C ALA A 13 15.55 -0.64 5.15
N LYS A 14 14.78 0.13 5.93
CA LYS A 14 14.98 1.58 6.05
C LYS A 14 14.50 2.10 7.41
N ASN A 15 15.30 3.00 8.01
CA ASN A 15 14.94 3.72 9.24
C ASN A 15 15.43 5.17 9.10
N LYS A 16 14.57 6.07 8.70
CA LYS A 16 14.92 7.48 8.45
C LYS A 16 13.74 8.39 8.72
N LYS A 17 14.00 9.56 9.32
CA LYS A 17 12.98 10.59 9.61
C LYS A 17 11.77 10.06 10.39
N GLY A 18 11.99 9.12 11.32
CA GLY A 18 10.91 8.51 12.10
C GLY A 18 9.98 7.57 11.29
N ILE A 19 10.38 7.16 10.10
CA ILE A 19 9.72 6.17 9.28
C ILE A 19 10.59 4.91 9.25
N LYS A 20 10.00 3.78 9.61
CA LYS A 20 10.63 2.45 9.52
C LYS A 20 9.95 1.64 8.43
N VAL A 21 10.73 1.06 7.54
CA VAL A 21 10.24 0.14 6.51
C VAL A 21 10.93 -1.20 6.67
N TYR A 22 10.14 -2.23 6.76
CA TYR A 22 10.56 -3.62 6.83
C TYR A 22 10.15 -4.33 5.55
N VAL A 23 10.91 -5.32 5.14
CA VAL A 23 10.61 -6.22 4.03
C VAL A 23 10.58 -7.67 4.51
N SER A 24 9.82 -8.49 3.84
CA SER A 24 9.75 -9.93 4.11
C SER A 24 9.60 -10.71 2.80
N VAL A 25 10.25 -11.86 2.75
CA VAL A 25 10.09 -12.82 1.65
C VAL A 25 8.70 -13.46 1.78
N ILE A 26 7.98 -13.53 0.69
CA ILE A 26 6.73 -14.28 0.59
C ILE A 26 7.02 -15.63 -0.07
N PRO A 27 6.75 -16.77 0.59
CA PRO A 27 7.16 -18.09 0.10
C PRO A 27 6.68 -18.46 -1.31
N SER A 28 5.62 -17.83 -1.79
CA SER A 28 5.00 -18.08 -3.11
C SER A 28 5.30 -16.97 -4.13
N SER A 29 6.23 -16.05 -3.85
CA SER A 29 6.52 -14.89 -4.68
C SER A 29 8.02 -14.60 -4.72
N ASP A 30 8.52 -14.17 -5.87
CA ASP A 30 9.88 -13.65 -6.02
C ASP A 30 10.03 -12.21 -5.47
N TYR A 31 8.92 -11.56 -5.14
CA TYR A 31 8.87 -10.17 -4.69
C TYR A 31 8.57 -10.07 -3.20
N TYR A 32 9.22 -9.12 -2.54
CA TYR A 32 9.02 -8.88 -1.12
C TYR A 32 7.64 -8.27 -0.84
N ALA A 33 7.10 -8.58 0.34
CA ALA A 33 6.12 -7.70 0.99
C ALA A 33 6.85 -6.61 1.77
N PHE A 34 6.21 -5.47 2.00
CA PHE A 34 6.71 -4.46 2.92
C PHE A 34 5.73 -4.19 4.06
N LYS A 35 6.28 -3.68 5.15
CA LYS A 35 5.56 -3.09 6.27
C LYS A 35 6.22 -1.77 6.62
N ALA A 36 5.51 -0.66 6.48
CA ALA A 36 6.00 0.66 6.84
C ALA A 36 5.27 1.18 8.08
N VAL A 37 6.00 1.82 8.98
CA VAL A 37 5.46 2.35 10.23
C VAL A 37 5.92 3.79 10.42
N MET A 38 4.98 4.70 10.73
CA MET A 38 5.26 6.04 11.22
C MET A 38 4.20 6.49 12.22
N SER A 39 4.55 7.48 13.06
CA SER A 39 3.59 8.24 13.85
C SER A 39 3.46 9.65 13.29
N ILE A 40 2.23 10.18 13.21
CA ILE A 40 1.94 11.50 12.65
C ILE A 40 0.94 12.23 13.56
N ARG A 41 1.11 13.56 13.64
CA ARG A 41 0.18 14.43 14.39
C ARG A 41 -1.05 14.72 13.54
N ALA A 42 -1.96 13.76 13.49
CA ALA A 42 -3.24 13.86 12.81
C ALA A 42 -4.20 12.86 13.48
N THR A 43 -5.49 13.09 13.36
CA THR A 43 -6.51 12.13 13.81
C THR A 43 -6.71 11.03 12.77
N GLU A 44 -7.23 9.88 13.20
CA GLU A 44 -7.58 8.78 12.29
C GLU A 44 -8.58 9.24 11.21
N ILE A 45 -9.50 10.15 11.56
CA ILE A 45 -10.50 10.69 10.63
C ILE A 45 -9.83 11.51 9.51
N GLU A 46 -8.85 12.34 9.85
CA GLU A 46 -8.09 13.12 8.87
C GLU A 46 -7.30 12.20 7.94
N ILE A 47 -6.66 11.17 8.48
CA ILE A 47 -5.91 10.20 7.69
C ILE A 47 -6.84 9.41 6.76
N VAL A 48 -7.99 8.96 7.26
CA VAL A 48 -9.01 8.26 6.44
C VAL A 48 -9.48 9.13 5.27
N LYS A 49 -9.69 10.44 5.49
CA LYS A 49 -10.06 11.37 4.40
C LYS A 49 -8.99 11.43 3.31
N ILE A 50 -7.71 11.43 3.68
CA ILE A 50 -6.59 11.43 2.72
C ILE A 50 -6.62 10.13 1.88
N PHE A 51 -6.85 8.98 2.51
CA PHE A 51 -6.93 7.70 1.79
C PHE A 51 -8.21 7.55 0.97
N LYS A 52 -9.32 8.17 1.36
CA LYS A 52 -10.57 8.17 0.57
C LYS A 52 -10.44 8.99 -0.72
N ASP A 53 -9.61 10.03 -0.75
CA ASP A 53 -9.42 10.90 -1.92
C ASP A 53 -8.41 10.31 -2.92
N VAL A 54 -8.77 9.18 -3.51
CA VAL A 54 -7.91 8.41 -4.44
C VAL A 54 -7.53 9.19 -5.70
N ASN A 55 -8.36 10.15 -6.13
CA ASN A 55 -8.05 10.97 -7.30
C ASN A 55 -6.80 11.85 -7.11
N LYS A 56 -6.40 12.09 -5.87
CA LYS A 56 -5.18 12.83 -5.51
C LYS A 56 -3.96 11.95 -5.27
N TYR A 57 -4.06 10.65 -5.41
CA TYR A 57 -2.92 9.75 -5.20
C TYR A 57 -1.70 10.10 -6.06
N PRO A 58 -1.83 10.48 -7.34
CA PRO A 58 -0.66 10.88 -8.14
C PRO A 58 0.15 12.05 -7.58
N GLU A 59 -0.44 12.88 -6.71
CA GLU A 59 0.24 14.02 -6.09
C GLU A 59 1.14 13.63 -4.91
N TRP A 60 0.88 12.49 -4.25
CA TRP A 60 1.55 12.15 -3.00
C TRP A 60 1.86 10.67 -2.79
N PHE A 61 1.10 9.76 -3.40
CA PHE A 61 1.36 8.33 -3.31
C PHE A 61 2.46 7.95 -4.30
N ALA A 62 3.61 7.56 -3.78
CA ALA A 62 4.81 7.34 -4.59
C ALA A 62 4.61 6.26 -5.67
N PHE A 63 5.26 6.42 -6.80
CA PHE A 63 5.18 5.54 -7.97
C PHE A 63 3.75 5.34 -8.50
N THR A 64 2.91 6.35 -8.37
CA THR A 64 1.54 6.35 -8.92
C THR A 64 1.48 7.25 -10.14
N ALA A 65 1.35 6.65 -11.33
CA ALA A 65 1.21 7.38 -12.58
C ALA A 65 -0.18 8.00 -12.74
N SER A 66 -1.21 7.25 -12.37
CA SER A 66 -2.60 7.72 -12.37
C SER A 66 -3.44 6.95 -11.34
N ALA A 67 -4.50 7.59 -10.84
CA ALA A 67 -5.49 6.96 -9.99
C ALA A 67 -6.86 7.61 -10.18
N LYS A 68 -7.93 6.84 -10.05
CA LYS A 68 -9.29 7.32 -10.26
C LYS A 68 -10.30 6.52 -9.45
N LEU A 69 -11.18 7.22 -8.75
CA LEU A 69 -12.36 6.60 -8.15
C LEU A 69 -13.27 6.05 -9.26
N ILE A 70 -13.61 4.76 -9.19
CA ILE A 70 -14.51 4.11 -10.13
C ILE A 70 -15.94 4.16 -9.57
N ASN A 71 -16.11 3.77 -8.30
CA ASN A 71 -17.41 3.69 -7.65
C ASN A 71 -17.27 3.88 -6.13
N GLN A 72 -18.13 4.69 -5.56
CA GLN A 72 -18.35 4.73 -4.11
C GLN A 72 -19.48 3.76 -3.78
N ILE A 73 -19.15 2.59 -3.25
CA ILE A 73 -20.11 1.51 -2.97
C ILE A 73 -20.93 1.85 -1.74
N THR A 74 -20.25 2.22 -0.65
CA THR A 74 -20.84 2.74 0.59
C THR A 74 -19.99 3.89 1.11
N ASN A 75 -20.34 4.49 2.25
CA ASN A 75 -19.50 5.51 2.89
C ASN A 75 -18.11 4.96 3.30
N ASP A 76 -18.03 3.67 3.56
CA ASP A 76 -16.83 3.00 4.05
C ASP A 76 -16.27 1.94 3.06
N GLU A 77 -16.70 2.00 1.79
CA GLU A 77 -16.31 1.03 0.78
C GLU A 77 -16.26 1.68 -0.60
N GLN A 78 -15.15 1.54 -1.30
CA GLN A 78 -14.96 2.14 -2.61
C GLN A 78 -14.15 1.24 -3.54
N LEU A 79 -14.40 1.38 -4.84
CA LEU A 79 -13.63 0.77 -5.92
C LEU A 79 -12.85 1.87 -6.65
N PHE A 80 -11.55 1.68 -6.84
CA PHE A 80 -10.71 2.64 -7.54
C PHE A 80 -9.70 1.95 -8.46
N PHE A 81 -9.30 2.66 -9.48
CA PHE A 81 -8.22 2.32 -10.39
C PHE A 81 -6.93 2.97 -9.93
N MET A 82 -5.80 2.27 -10.06
CA MET A 82 -4.47 2.85 -9.88
C MET A 82 -3.48 2.22 -10.86
N GLU A 83 -2.63 3.07 -11.44
CA GLU A 83 -1.54 2.70 -12.31
C GLU A 83 -0.20 2.92 -11.61
N THR A 84 0.60 1.87 -11.54
CA THR A 84 1.95 1.91 -10.96
C THR A 84 2.97 2.29 -12.01
N ASP A 85 3.80 3.25 -11.70
CA ASP A 85 4.89 3.74 -12.53
C ASP A 85 6.15 2.90 -12.33
N TYR A 86 6.56 2.18 -13.36
CA TYR A 86 7.80 1.39 -13.36
C TYR A 86 8.91 2.08 -14.15
N PRO A 87 10.19 1.87 -13.76
CA PRO A 87 11.31 2.45 -14.48
C PRO A 87 11.45 1.85 -15.89
N TRP A 88 11.84 2.69 -16.82
CA TRP A 88 12.19 2.23 -18.17
C TRP A 88 13.22 1.06 -18.12
N PRO A 89 13.09 -0.02 -18.94
CA PRO A 89 12.20 -0.16 -20.11
C PRO A 89 10.84 -0.82 -19.81
N TYR A 90 10.45 -0.97 -18.56
CA TYR A 90 9.20 -1.64 -18.20
C TYR A 90 8.00 -0.70 -18.39
N SER A 91 6.88 -1.31 -18.79
CA SER A 91 5.62 -0.58 -18.92
C SER A 91 4.95 -0.42 -17.55
N ASN A 92 4.21 0.65 -17.38
CA ASN A 92 3.32 0.79 -16.22
C ASN A 92 2.31 -0.35 -16.17
N GLU A 93 1.94 -0.75 -14.98
CA GLU A 93 0.89 -1.74 -14.72
C GLU A 93 -0.18 -1.15 -13.83
N CYS A 94 -1.40 -1.54 -14.05
CA CYS A 94 -2.52 -1.06 -13.26
C CYS A 94 -3.29 -2.18 -12.60
N MET A 95 -4.15 -1.79 -11.65
CA MET A 95 -5.13 -2.66 -11.04
C MET A 95 -6.32 -1.85 -10.55
N ASN A 96 -7.50 -2.47 -10.56
CA ASN A 96 -8.62 -1.98 -9.78
C ASN A 96 -8.54 -2.52 -8.37
N TYR A 97 -8.74 -1.67 -7.40
CA TYR A 97 -8.69 -2.01 -5.98
C TYR A 97 -10.04 -1.81 -5.33
N HIS A 98 -10.42 -2.78 -4.52
CA HIS A 98 -11.47 -2.65 -3.53
C HIS A 98 -10.83 -2.17 -2.23
N MET A 99 -11.34 -1.07 -1.68
CA MET A 99 -10.89 -0.49 -0.43
C MET A 99 -12.03 -0.43 0.55
N GLU A 100 -11.80 -0.94 1.75
CA GLU A 100 -12.78 -1.01 2.83
C GLU A 100 -12.21 -0.38 4.10
N PHE A 101 -13.01 0.47 4.75
CA PHE A 101 -12.66 1.20 5.97
C PHE A 101 -13.43 0.63 7.15
N VAL A 102 -12.76 -0.05 8.07
CA VAL A 102 -13.38 -0.76 9.18
C VAL A 102 -12.91 -0.17 10.51
N LYS A 103 -13.87 0.22 11.36
CA LYS A 103 -13.58 0.55 12.76
C LYS A 103 -13.38 -0.73 13.55
N ILE A 104 -12.31 -0.80 14.32
CA ILE A 104 -12.01 -1.92 15.20
C ILE A 104 -11.88 -1.45 16.65
N GLN A 105 -11.87 -2.39 17.60
CA GLN A 105 -11.82 -2.09 19.02
C GLN A 105 -10.65 -1.15 19.40
N GLY A 106 -10.84 -0.28 20.39
CA GLY A 106 -9.79 0.61 20.91
C GLY A 106 -9.55 1.85 20.04
N ASN A 107 -10.58 2.40 19.40
CA ASN A 107 -10.51 3.57 18.49
C ASN A 107 -9.50 3.38 17.36
N LYS A 108 -9.30 2.14 16.94
CA LYS A 108 -8.45 1.81 15.80
C LYS A 108 -9.28 1.74 14.52
N GLN A 109 -8.63 2.03 13.40
CA GLN A 109 -9.22 1.83 12.07
C GLN A 109 -8.32 0.95 11.22
N LYS A 110 -8.93 0.11 10.41
CA LYS A 110 -8.23 -0.70 9.41
C LYS A 110 -8.77 -0.35 8.04
N ILE A 111 -7.87 -0.06 7.11
CA ILE A 111 -8.17 0.12 5.70
C ILE A 111 -7.65 -1.11 4.98
N THR A 112 -8.55 -1.93 4.45
CA THR A 112 -8.20 -3.11 3.67
C THR A 112 -8.14 -2.73 2.20
N ILE A 113 -7.12 -3.17 1.47
CA ILE A 113 -6.89 -2.89 0.05
C ILE A 113 -6.70 -4.21 -0.65
N THR A 114 -7.60 -4.54 -1.59
CA THR A 114 -7.57 -5.80 -2.32
C THR A 114 -7.65 -5.55 -3.82
N GLY A 115 -6.65 -6.00 -4.56
CA GLY A 115 -6.66 -5.97 -6.01
C GLY A 115 -7.75 -6.88 -6.58
N THR A 116 -8.44 -6.40 -7.59
CA THR A 116 -9.46 -7.17 -8.31
C THR A 116 -9.00 -7.42 -9.74
N ASN A 117 -9.12 -8.65 -10.23
CA ASN A 117 -8.71 -9.04 -11.59
C ASN A 117 -9.63 -8.48 -12.71
N LYS A 118 -10.48 -7.50 -12.39
CA LYS A 118 -11.48 -6.92 -13.31
C LYS A 118 -11.08 -5.53 -13.79
N SER A 119 -9.84 -5.35 -14.25
CA SER A 119 -9.51 -4.08 -14.93
C SER A 119 -9.70 -4.22 -16.42
N THR A 120 -10.60 -3.43 -16.99
CA THR A 120 -10.89 -3.40 -18.42
C THR A 120 -10.09 -2.34 -19.18
N ASN A 121 -9.42 -1.42 -18.49
CA ASN A 121 -8.82 -0.21 -19.09
C ASN A 121 -7.28 -0.18 -19.04
N CYS A 122 -6.65 -1.31 -18.78
CA CYS A 122 -5.21 -1.39 -18.59
C CYS A 122 -4.56 -2.32 -19.61
N LYS A 123 -3.49 -1.85 -20.23
CA LYS A 123 -2.71 -2.68 -21.17
C LYS A 123 -2.00 -3.84 -20.48
N LYS A 124 -1.57 -3.63 -19.24
CA LYS A 124 -0.91 -4.64 -18.38
C LYS A 124 -1.43 -4.51 -16.95
N SER A 125 -1.92 -5.60 -16.40
CA SER A 125 -2.39 -5.66 -15.01
C SER A 125 -1.39 -6.37 -14.12
N LEU A 126 -1.24 -5.89 -12.88
CA LEU A 126 -0.56 -6.65 -11.83
C LEU A 126 -1.17 -8.04 -11.71
N LYS A 127 -0.35 -9.04 -11.41
CA LYS A 127 -0.83 -10.41 -11.11
C LYS A 127 -1.57 -10.46 -9.79
N LYS A 128 -1.03 -9.76 -8.79
CA LYS A 128 -1.51 -9.73 -7.42
C LYS A 128 -1.23 -8.38 -6.79
N ALA A 129 -2.13 -7.91 -5.95
CA ALA A 129 -1.90 -6.76 -5.09
C ALA A 129 -2.88 -6.78 -3.93
N SER A 130 -2.38 -6.77 -2.70
CA SER A 130 -3.22 -6.71 -1.51
C SER A 130 -2.45 -6.21 -0.31
N GLY A 131 -3.16 -5.62 0.63
CA GLY A 131 -2.59 -5.17 1.88
C GLY A 131 -3.60 -4.50 2.79
N TYR A 132 -3.10 -3.85 3.81
CA TYR A 132 -3.91 -3.09 4.74
C TYR A 132 -3.12 -1.95 5.37
N ILE A 133 -3.84 -0.96 5.86
CA ILE A 133 -3.31 0.10 6.69
C ILE A 133 -4.04 0.05 8.03
N LEU A 134 -3.28 -0.01 9.11
CA LEU A 134 -3.79 0.04 10.47
C LEU A 134 -3.47 1.42 11.06
N LEU A 135 -4.50 2.10 11.56
CA LEU A 135 -4.43 3.37 12.27
C LEU A 135 -4.71 3.13 13.75
N GLU A 136 -3.76 3.51 14.61
CA GLU A 136 -3.83 3.29 16.05
C GLU A 136 -3.54 4.59 16.80
N PRO A 137 -4.33 4.96 17.83
CA PRO A 137 -4.01 6.09 18.69
C PRO A 137 -2.62 5.93 19.32
N ASP A 138 -1.83 7.00 19.33
CA ASP A 138 -0.45 7.01 19.82
C ASP A 138 -0.13 8.34 20.53
N GLY A 139 -0.60 8.50 21.79
CA GLY A 139 -0.26 9.64 22.64
C GLY A 139 -0.57 11.03 22.05
N GLY A 140 -1.72 11.20 21.42
CA GLY A 140 -2.13 12.43 20.72
C GLY A 140 -1.69 12.49 19.25
N ASN A 141 -0.99 11.49 18.80
CA ASN A 141 -0.69 11.21 17.40
C ASN A 141 -1.48 9.99 16.92
N THR A 142 -1.39 9.67 15.64
CA THR A 142 -1.82 8.39 15.09
C THR A 142 -0.63 7.63 14.55
N LYS A 143 -0.45 6.40 15.01
CA LYS A 143 0.50 5.44 14.43
C LYS A 143 -0.14 4.81 13.21
N ILE A 144 0.56 4.87 12.09
CA ILE A 144 0.18 4.26 10.82
C ILE A 144 1.09 3.06 10.60
N SER A 145 0.49 1.88 10.39
CA SER A 145 1.19 0.68 9.96
C SER A 145 0.63 0.25 8.61
N TYR A 146 1.44 0.32 7.55
CA TYR A 146 1.05 0.00 6.19
C TYR A 146 1.77 -1.27 5.73
N TYR A 147 1.00 -2.33 5.51
CA TYR A 147 1.44 -3.60 4.94
C TYR A 147 0.93 -3.72 3.52
N PHE A 148 1.77 -4.15 2.57
CA PHE A 148 1.36 -4.43 1.20
C PHE A 148 2.27 -5.42 0.51
N HIS A 149 1.69 -6.22 -0.37
CA HIS A 149 2.38 -7.10 -1.29
C HIS A 149 1.76 -7.00 -2.67
N SER A 150 2.59 -6.91 -3.69
CA SER A 150 2.15 -6.90 -5.10
C SER A 150 3.12 -7.68 -5.98
N GLU A 151 2.59 -8.23 -7.05
CA GLU A 151 3.34 -8.97 -8.06
C GLU A 151 3.10 -8.36 -9.43
N PRO A 152 4.15 -7.84 -10.10
CA PRO A 152 4.04 -7.39 -11.50
C PRO A 152 3.74 -8.56 -12.43
N SER A 153 3.11 -8.27 -13.56
CA SER A 153 2.89 -9.26 -14.62
C SER A 153 4.11 -9.43 -15.51
N GLN A 154 4.96 -8.42 -15.57
CA GLN A 154 6.21 -8.41 -16.31
C GLN A 154 7.33 -9.09 -15.51
N ASN A 155 8.26 -9.73 -16.19
CA ASN A 155 9.49 -10.25 -15.58
C ASN A 155 10.45 -9.09 -15.26
N ILE A 156 10.16 -8.34 -14.20
CA ILE A 156 11.05 -7.29 -13.71
C ILE A 156 12.08 -7.95 -12.78
N PRO A 157 13.39 -7.79 -13.04
CA PRO A 157 14.40 -8.37 -12.18
C PRO A 157 14.27 -7.90 -10.73
N THR A 158 14.42 -8.82 -9.78
CA THR A 158 14.26 -8.52 -8.35
C THR A 158 15.23 -7.46 -7.84
N TRP A 159 16.43 -7.37 -8.40
CA TRP A 159 17.40 -6.33 -8.06
C TRP A 159 16.93 -4.91 -8.43
N LEU A 160 16.02 -4.78 -9.41
CA LEU A 160 15.43 -3.50 -9.79
C LEU A 160 14.16 -3.18 -8.99
N ILE A 161 13.30 -4.20 -8.77
CA ILE A 161 12.01 -3.99 -8.09
C ILE A 161 12.14 -3.92 -6.56
N ASN A 162 13.03 -4.70 -5.96
CA ASN A 162 13.16 -4.77 -4.51
C ASN A 162 13.55 -3.43 -3.85
N PRO A 163 14.45 -2.60 -4.43
CA PRO A 163 14.65 -1.24 -3.94
C PRO A 163 13.40 -0.37 -3.99
N MET A 164 12.54 -0.51 -5.01
CA MET A 164 11.28 0.23 -5.11
C MET A 164 10.29 -0.19 -4.01
N ILE A 165 10.27 -1.47 -3.63
CA ILE A 165 9.34 -2.00 -2.64
C ILE A 165 9.50 -1.30 -1.27
N HIS A 166 10.72 -0.98 -0.85
CA HIS A 166 10.90 -0.25 0.41
C HIS A 166 10.93 1.28 0.22
N GLU A 167 11.28 1.76 -0.96
CA GLU A 167 11.30 3.20 -1.25
C GLU A 167 9.87 3.77 -1.39
N MET A 168 8.96 3.03 -2.02
CA MET A 168 7.58 3.45 -2.25
C MET A 168 6.85 3.85 -0.96
N PRO A 169 6.74 3.01 0.08
CA PRO A 169 6.05 3.39 1.30
C PRO A 169 6.78 4.51 2.07
N TYR A 170 8.11 4.57 1.99
CA TYR A 170 8.88 5.65 2.60
C TYR A 170 8.54 7.00 1.97
N GLN A 171 8.59 7.12 0.64
CA GLN A 171 8.28 8.35 -0.08
C GLN A 171 6.80 8.74 0.07
N THR A 172 5.91 7.77 0.06
CA THR A 172 4.48 7.96 0.34
C THR A 172 4.27 8.62 1.71
N PHE A 173 4.92 8.10 2.75
CA PHE A 173 4.81 8.66 4.10
C PHE A 173 5.46 10.04 4.25
N ILE A 174 6.59 10.29 3.57
CA ILE A 174 7.21 11.62 3.51
C ILE A 174 6.25 12.65 2.89
N SER A 175 5.59 12.27 1.81
CA SER A 175 4.65 13.15 1.11
C SER A 175 3.35 13.36 1.89
N MET A 176 2.84 12.32 2.55
CA MET A 176 1.65 12.39 3.41
C MET A 176 1.82 13.39 4.56
N ARG A 177 3.00 13.51 5.15
CA ARG A 177 3.27 14.50 6.22
C ARG A 177 3.10 15.96 5.82
N LYS A 178 3.01 16.22 4.53
CA LYS A 178 2.86 17.59 3.98
C LYS A 178 1.41 17.93 3.63
N LYS A 179 0.50 16.97 3.77
CA LYS A 179 -0.94 17.11 3.53
C LYS A 179 -1.69 17.49 4.79
#